data_713b5328e784cf4891ecdab01d31b924
#
_entry.id   713b5328e784cf4891ecdab01d31b924
#
_cell.length_a   1.000
_cell.length_b   1.000
_cell.length_c   1.000
_cell.angle_alpha   90.00
_cell.angle_beta   90.00
_cell.angle_gamma   90.00
#
_symmetry.space_group_name_H-M   'P 1'
#
loop_
_entity.id
_entity.type
_entity.pdbx_description
1 polymer ?
#
loop_
_entity_poly.entity_id
_entity_poly.type
_entity_poly.pdbx_seq_one_letter_code
_entity_poly.pdbx_strand_id
1 'polypeptide(L)'
;MKDPIILRRRDILSPAEAGYWKDLLYRVTKVGAELEVAPPKGMKRSQFEEAVCQDLAPSGDLARLGANGVLDVTAEHCGIEIRVIGRQPHYRALQQQYSHIIAALKASGARARATCGLHFHLLTPGLAEPVPEIVLANLWNLIRRYAPELKFLTSCGDKREALCRRRNHNSHLEMVRHSPATMTMAQIQHLLNNSQPVPKHQNFLNLEHLGFNETGDVMPFQVEFRFPDADLSPTSITAKTFLFLAILLKAVDLSQYGVIHVGKIGPWRRKGELLNMLSNNDGCLATSDTSAITDDIIEELRQGSYELLDLLVPTFARFVDNPALDVLLALAEHPISLLRCAGYDWDEIESLLVSRVTLDDVGLDKADRRLMQSIEFGEWCNHSSADAWQWFAARELYLTPQELERRLEQLSVLRGLRWDNRQGTMVFTS
;
A
#
# COMPACT_ATOMS: atom_id res chain seq x y z
N MET A 1 -31.11 -21.37 4.23
CA MET A 1 -29.89 -20.86 3.60
C MET A 1 -30.31 -20.24 2.27
N LYS A 2 -30.15 -18.94 2.10
CA LYS A 2 -30.36 -18.31 0.79
C LYS A 2 -29.19 -18.76 -0.09
N ASP A 3 -29.49 -19.16 -1.34
CA ASP A 3 -28.48 -19.54 -2.31
C ASP A 3 -27.36 -18.52 -2.37
N PRO A 4 -26.10 -18.94 -2.58
CA PRO A 4 -24.99 -18.02 -2.77
C PRO A 4 -25.38 -17.09 -3.91
N ILE A 5 -25.33 -15.78 -3.67
CA ILE A 5 -25.58 -14.77 -4.70
C ILE A 5 -24.49 -14.99 -5.75
N ILE A 6 -24.83 -15.73 -6.80
CA ILE A 6 -24.01 -15.80 -8.01
C ILE A 6 -24.08 -14.41 -8.61
N LEU A 7 -22.97 -13.69 -8.60
CA LEU A 7 -22.86 -12.40 -9.27
C LEU A 7 -23.37 -12.58 -10.71
N ARG A 8 -24.45 -11.93 -11.04
CA ARG A 8 -25.03 -12.00 -12.37
C ARG A 8 -24.02 -11.38 -13.34
N ARG A 9 -24.00 -11.85 -14.59
CA ARG A 9 -23.07 -11.35 -15.61
C ARG A 9 -23.08 -9.83 -15.78
N ARG A 10 -24.19 -9.18 -15.44
CA ARG A 10 -24.34 -7.71 -15.41
C ARG A 10 -23.61 -7.00 -14.27
N ASP A 11 -23.16 -7.75 -13.28
CA ASP A 11 -22.43 -7.18 -12.12
C ASP A 11 -20.91 -7.07 -12.45
N ILE A 12 -20.47 -7.65 -13.57
CA ILE A 12 -19.12 -7.54 -14.08
C ILE A 12 -19.00 -6.21 -14.82
N LEU A 13 -17.96 -5.43 -14.51
CA LEU A 13 -17.72 -4.17 -15.19
C LEU A 13 -17.24 -4.41 -16.62
N SER A 14 -17.78 -3.65 -17.55
CA SER A 14 -17.18 -3.54 -18.89
C SER A 14 -15.82 -2.82 -18.78
N PRO A 15 -14.93 -2.95 -19.78
CA PRO A 15 -13.67 -2.20 -19.81
C PRO A 15 -13.85 -0.68 -19.68
N ALA A 16 -14.92 -0.13 -20.27
CA ALA A 16 -15.23 1.30 -20.17
C ALA A 16 -15.65 1.71 -18.76
N GLU A 17 -16.51 0.94 -18.10
CA GLU A 17 -16.91 1.17 -16.71
C GLU A 17 -15.73 1.01 -15.74
N ALA A 18 -14.89 0.00 -15.93
CA ALA A 18 -13.69 -0.17 -15.12
C ALA A 18 -12.72 1.01 -15.30
N GLY A 19 -12.53 1.48 -16.54
CA GLY A 19 -11.75 2.69 -16.81
C GLY A 19 -12.31 3.92 -16.10
N TYR A 20 -13.62 4.14 -16.22
CA TYR A 20 -14.33 5.23 -15.55
C TYR A 20 -14.16 5.18 -14.02
N TRP A 21 -14.45 4.03 -13.40
CA TRP A 21 -14.33 3.88 -11.95
C TRP A 21 -12.90 4.03 -11.45
N LYS A 22 -11.93 3.53 -12.19
CA LYS A 22 -10.52 3.68 -11.84
C LYS A 22 -10.10 5.16 -11.83
N ASP A 23 -10.48 5.91 -12.87
CA ASP A 23 -10.18 7.34 -12.97
C ASP A 23 -10.93 8.14 -11.92
N LEU A 24 -12.20 7.82 -11.66
CA LEU A 24 -13.00 8.46 -10.63
C LEU A 24 -12.41 8.22 -9.24
N LEU A 25 -12.18 6.96 -8.86
CA LEU A 25 -11.62 6.62 -7.55
C LEU A 25 -10.23 7.22 -7.34
N TYR A 26 -9.35 7.17 -8.34
CA TYR A 26 -8.04 7.83 -8.26
C TYR A 26 -8.16 9.33 -7.99
N ARG A 27 -9.11 9.99 -8.64
CA ARG A 27 -9.33 11.44 -8.52
C ARG A 27 -9.98 11.86 -7.20
N VAL A 28 -10.95 11.08 -6.70
CA VAL A 28 -11.71 11.48 -5.50
C VAL A 28 -11.15 10.90 -4.20
N THR A 29 -10.36 9.82 -4.26
CA THR A 29 -9.81 9.19 -3.06
C THR A 29 -8.80 10.12 -2.40
N LYS A 30 -9.01 10.38 -1.12
CA LYS A 30 -8.03 10.97 -0.22
C LYS A 30 -7.41 9.86 0.61
N VAL A 31 -6.12 9.98 0.86
CA VAL A 31 -5.37 9.05 1.71
C VAL A 31 -5.03 9.73 3.03
N GLY A 32 -5.31 9.06 4.12
CA GLY A 32 -5.00 9.50 5.48
C GLY A 32 -4.32 8.39 6.25
N ALA A 33 -3.86 8.71 7.45
CA ALA A 33 -3.28 7.73 8.35
C ALA A 33 -3.51 8.10 9.82
N GLU A 34 -3.48 7.09 10.69
CA GLU A 34 -3.39 7.21 12.13
C GLU A 34 -2.08 6.56 12.57
N LEU A 35 -1.16 7.37 13.11
CA LEU A 35 0.15 6.91 13.57
C LEU A 35 0.12 6.75 15.08
N GLU A 36 0.20 5.53 15.56
CA GLU A 36 0.32 5.25 17.00
C GLU A 36 1.78 5.11 17.39
N VAL A 37 2.21 5.81 18.42
CA VAL A 37 3.57 5.77 18.95
C VAL A 37 3.60 5.76 20.47
N ALA A 38 4.61 5.10 21.01
CA ALA A 38 4.84 5.05 22.45
C ALA A 38 5.81 6.16 22.91
N PRO A 39 5.64 6.68 24.15
CA PRO A 39 6.57 7.64 24.72
C PRO A 39 7.96 7.05 24.95
N PRO A 40 9.00 7.89 25.09
CA PRO A 40 10.29 7.47 25.58
C PRO A 40 10.18 6.72 26.91
N LYS A 41 11.15 5.85 27.20
CA LYS A 41 11.17 5.11 28.47
C LYS A 41 11.24 6.08 29.66
N GLY A 42 10.25 5.97 30.55
CA GLY A 42 10.19 6.81 31.76
C GLY A 42 9.41 8.12 31.60
N MET A 43 9.04 8.52 30.41
CA MET A 43 8.20 9.70 30.18
C MET A 43 6.71 9.34 30.33
N LYS A 44 5.94 10.20 31.00
CA LYS A 44 4.49 10.05 31.09
C LYS A 44 3.85 10.38 29.74
N ARG A 45 2.76 9.69 29.40
CA ARG A 45 2.03 9.90 28.15
C ARG A 45 1.63 11.36 27.92
N SER A 46 1.08 12.04 28.96
CA SER A 46 0.67 13.44 28.82
C SER A 46 1.83 14.40 28.55
N GLN A 47 2.99 14.15 29.12
CA GLN A 47 4.20 14.95 28.85
C GLN A 47 4.70 14.71 27.41
N PHE A 48 4.58 13.48 26.94
CA PHE A 48 4.95 13.13 25.58
C PHE A 48 4.00 13.74 24.55
N GLU A 49 2.70 13.68 24.79
CA GLU A 49 1.66 14.32 23.98
C GLU A 49 1.90 15.84 23.87
N GLU A 50 2.17 16.49 25.01
CA GLU A 50 2.48 17.92 25.05
C GLU A 50 3.75 18.25 24.25
N ALA A 51 4.82 17.47 24.40
CA ALA A 51 6.06 17.67 23.65
C ALA A 51 5.85 17.52 22.14
N VAL A 52 5.14 16.48 21.70
CA VAL A 52 4.82 16.27 20.29
C VAL A 52 3.95 17.40 19.74
N CYS A 53 2.95 17.85 20.49
CA CYS A 53 2.11 18.98 20.09
C CYS A 53 2.94 20.28 19.97
N GLN A 54 3.90 20.51 20.87
CA GLN A 54 4.79 21.67 20.81
C GLN A 54 5.70 21.62 19.58
N ASP A 55 6.23 20.45 19.23
CA ASP A 55 7.08 20.27 18.06
C ASP A 55 6.30 20.43 16.75
N LEU A 56 5.05 19.94 16.70
CA LEU A 56 4.16 20.08 15.55
C LEU A 56 3.55 21.47 15.40
N ALA A 57 3.31 22.17 16.51
CA ALA A 57 2.68 23.50 16.56
C ALA A 57 3.30 24.35 17.68
N PRO A 58 4.52 24.90 17.48
CA PRO A 58 5.31 25.57 18.54
C PRO A 58 4.62 26.71 19.29
N SER A 59 3.56 27.27 18.78
CA SER A 59 2.81 28.36 19.42
C SER A 59 1.46 27.91 20.02
N GLY A 60 1.20 26.60 20.11
CA GLY A 60 -0.13 26.08 20.49
C GLY A 60 -1.24 26.42 19.48
N ASP A 61 -0.86 26.91 18.32
CA ASP A 61 -1.78 27.30 17.26
C ASP A 61 -2.27 26.06 16.50
N LEU A 62 -3.52 25.66 16.78
CA LEU A 62 -4.17 24.54 16.08
C LEU A 62 -4.20 24.70 14.55
N ALA A 63 -4.17 25.94 14.04
CA ALA A 63 -4.06 26.20 12.60
C ALA A 63 -2.72 25.68 12.05
N ARG A 64 -1.66 25.67 12.84
CA ARG A 64 -0.36 25.09 12.45
C ARG A 64 -0.39 23.57 12.41
N LEU A 65 -1.11 22.89 13.31
CA LEU A 65 -1.33 21.45 13.17
C LEU A 65 -1.92 21.12 11.81
N GLY A 66 -3.00 21.81 11.43
CA GLY A 66 -3.62 21.64 10.11
C GLY A 66 -2.68 21.96 8.95
N ALA A 67 -1.86 23.02 9.04
CA ALA A 67 -0.86 23.36 8.04
C ALA A 67 0.21 22.27 7.89
N ASN A 68 0.56 21.59 9.00
CA ASN A 68 1.48 20.46 9.03
C ASN A 68 0.82 19.12 8.63
N GLY A 69 -0.48 19.15 8.32
CA GLY A 69 -1.22 17.98 7.87
C GLY A 69 -1.69 17.06 9.00
N VAL A 70 -1.72 17.55 10.23
CA VAL A 70 -2.23 16.82 11.40
C VAL A 70 -3.62 17.34 11.76
N LEU A 71 -4.57 16.44 11.91
CA LEU A 71 -5.93 16.75 12.36
C LEU A 71 -5.96 16.96 13.86
N ASP A 72 -5.46 15.97 14.59
CA ASP A 72 -5.34 16.00 16.06
C ASP A 72 -4.24 15.03 16.54
N VAL A 73 -3.92 15.16 17.83
CA VAL A 73 -3.06 14.25 18.60
C VAL A 73 -3.87 13.81 19.80
N THR A 74 -4.10 12.53 19.94
CA THR A 74 -4.95 11.99 21.01
C THR A 74 -4.24 10.92 21.84
N ALA A 75 -4.67 10.78 23.08
CA ALA A 75 -4.18 9.74 23.95
C ALA A 75 -4.68 8.36 23.47
N GLU A 76 -3.76 7.39 23.32
CA GLU A 76 -4.05 6.03 22.94
C GLU A 76 -3.50 5.04 23.98
N HIS A 77 -4.00 3.78 23.96
CA HIS A 77 -3.57 2.76 24.92
C HIS A 77 -2.07 2.52 24.93
N CYS A 78 -1.45 2.50 23.75
CA CYS A 78 -0.01 2.30 23.58
C CYS A 78 0.84 3.57 23.82
N GLY A 79 0.23 4.76 23.84
CA GLY A 79 0.89 6.06 23.93
C GLY A 79 0.02 7.19 23.41
N ILE A 80 0.33 7.69 22.21
CA ILE A 80 -0.47 8.68 21.49
C ILE A 80 -0.75 8.20 20.08
N GLU A 81 -1.83 8.71 19.52
CA GLU A 81 -2.21 8.57 18.12
C GLU A 81 -2.19 9.94 17.46
N ILE A 82 -1.57 10.03 16.30
CA ILE A 82 -1.54 11.22 15.46
C ILE A 82 -2.41 10.95 14.25
N ARG A 83 -3.51 11.70 14.13
CA ARG A 83 -4.40 11.61 12.99
C ARG A 83 -3.93 12.53 11.88
N VAL A 84 -3.58 11.96 10.75
CA VAL A 84 -3.09 12.67 9.58
C VAL A 84 -4.26 13.05 8.68
N ILE A 85 -4.32 14.33 8.28
CA ILE A 85 -5.36 14.83 7.40
C ILE A 85 -5.31 14.10 6.06
N GLY A 86 -6.44 13.57 5.62
CA GLY A 86 -6.58 12.92 4.32
C GLY A 86 -6.36 13.90 3.16
N ARG A 87 -5.42 13.58 2.27
CA ARG A 87 -5.05 14.40 1.11
C ARG A 87 -5.12 13.60 -0.19
N GLN A 88 -5.16 14.29 -1.29
CA GLN A 88 -4.98 13.68 -2.61
C GLN A 88 -3.64 12.95 -2.66
N PRO A 89 -3.58 11.75 -3.28
CA PRO A 89 -2.38 10.93 -3.32
C PRO A 89 -1.35 11.54 -4.28
N HIS A 90 -0.48 12.38 -3.74
CA HIS A 90 0.67 12.93 -4.42
C HIS A 90 1.93 12.59 -3.63
N TYR A 91 2.85 11.83 -4.22
CA TYR A 91 3.98 11.23 -3.49
C TYR A 91 4.79 12.25 -2.69
N ARG A 92 5.32 13.29 -3.34
CA ARG A 92 6.17 14.31 -2.70
C ARG A 92 5.44 15.05 -1.58
N ALA A 93 4.16 15.39 -1.78
CA ALA A 93 3.39 16.09 -0.77
C ALA A 93 3.13 15.22 0.47
N LEU A 94 2.84 13.95 0.28
CA LEU A 94 2.68 12.97 1.37
C LEU A 94 4.02 12.72 2.07
N GLN A 95 5.10 12.55 1.33
CA GLN A 95 6.43 12.35 1.90
C GLN A 95 6.86 13.54 2.75
N GLN A 96 6.65 14.78 2.28
CA GLN A 96 6.94 15.98 3.05
C GLN A 96 6.10 16.06 4.33
N GLN A 97 4.81 15.75 4.24
CA GLN A 97 3.92 15.71 5.39
C GLN A 97 4.39 14.69 6.43
N TYR A 98 4.65 13.44 6.01
CA TYR A 98 5.15 12.42 6.92
C TYR A 98 6.55 12.74 7.45
N SER A 99 7.44 13.29 6.64
CA SER A 99 8.78 13.71 7.09
C SER A 99 8.70 14.73 8.22
N HIS A 100 7.79 15.69 8.11
CA HIS A 100 7.59 16.70 9.16
C HIS A 100 7.04 16.08 10.46
N ILE A 101 6.02 15.24 10.36
CA ILE A 101 5.41 14.55 11.50
C ILE A 101 6.44 13.63 12.19
N ILE A 102 7.14 12.81 11.41
CA ILE A 102 8.13 11.86 11.94
C ILE A 102 9.34 12.59 12.56
N ALA A 103 9.76 13.72 12.00
CA ALA A 103 10.81 14.53 12.61
C ALA A 103 10.41 15.01 14.02
N ALA A 104 9.20 15.53 14.19
CA ALA A 104 8.67 15.94 15.49
C ALA A 104 8.57 14.74 16.46
N LEU A 105 8.11 13.59 15.99
CA LEU A 105 8.06 12.37 16.79
C LEU A 105 9.43 11.89 17.23
N LYS A 106 10.42 11.87 16.34
CA LYS A 106 11.81 11.50 16.66
C LYS A 106 12.43 12.49 17.64
N ALA A 107 12.20 13.79 17.47
CA ALA A 107 12.70 14.84 18.40
C ALA A 107 12.14 14.63 19.80
N SER A 108 10.87 14.27 19.94
CA SER A 108 10.23 13.92 21.21
C SER A 108 10.60 12.53 21.74
N GLY A 109 11.45 11.76 21.04
CA GLY A 109 11.90 10.43 21.44
C GLY A 109 10.85 9.33 21.29
N ALA A 110 9.91 9.48 20.36
CA ALA A 110 8.89 8.49 20.07
C ALA A 110 9.45 7.11 19.75
N ARG A 111 8.73 6.08 20.15
CA ARG A 111 9.11 4.68 19.89
C ARG A 111 8.01 3.93 19.17
N ALA A 112 8.36 3.30 18.08
CA ALA A 112 7.54 2.26 17.47
C ALA A 112 7.62 1.01 18.34
N ARG A 113 6.50 0.58 18.90
CA ARG A 113 6.37 -0.65 19.69
C ARG A 113 5.47 -1.63 18.97
N ALA A 114 5.60 -2.90 19.32
CA ALA A 114 4.72 -3.94 18.82
C ALA A 114 3.23 -3.75 19.16
N THR A 115 2.92 -2.88 20.14
CA THR A 115 1.54 -2.51 20.50
C THR A 115 1.04 -1.26 19.78
N CYS A 116 1.90 -0.56 19.03
CA CYS A 116 1.57 0.63 18.26
C CYS A 116 1.38 0.30 16.78
N GLY A 117 0.42 0.88 16.11
CA GLY A 117 0.07 0.65 14.73
C GLY A 117 0.17 1.85 13.83
N LEU A 118 -0.01 1.54 12.58
CA LEU A 118 -0.18 2.53 11.54
C LEU A 118 -1.43 2.12 10.76
N HIS A 119 -2.47 2.91 10.88
CA HIS A 119 -3.72 2.65 10.17
C HIS A 119 -3.77 3.54 8.93
N PHE A 120 -4.02 2.95 7.78
CA PHE A 120 -4.18 3.70 6.53
C PHE A 120 -5.65 3.80 6.16
N HIS A 121 -6.05 5.00 5.74
CA HIS A 121 -7.42 5.30 5.36
C HIS A 121 -7.52 5.66 3.88
N LEU A 122 -8.42 5.02 3.17
CA LEU A 122 -8.90 5.45 1.86
C LEU A 122 -10.29 6.05 2.02
N LEU A 123 -10.40 7.34 1.74
CA LEU A 123 -11.60 8.15 1.95
C LEU A 123 -12.11 8.66 0.61
N THR A 124 -13.41 8.59 0.37
CA THR A 124 -14.00 9.12 -0.88
C THR A 124 -15.06 10.18 -0.60
N PRO A 125 -14.71 11.33 0.03
CA PRO A 125 -15.69 12.31 0.47
C PRO A 125 -16.44 12.99 -0.67
N GLY A 126 -15.89 12.99 -1.87
CA GLY A 126 -16.51 13.62 -3.05
C GLY A 126 -17.18 12.64 -3.99
N LEU A 127 -17.39 11.41 -3.57
CA LEU A 127 -18.04 10.41 -4.41
C LEU A 127 -19.55 10.71 -4.48
N ALA A 128 -20.07 10.89 -5.69
CA ALA A 128 -21.47 11.21 -5.94
C ALA A 128 -22.33 9.99 -6.31
N GLU A 129 -21.70 8.86 -6.54
CA GLU A 129 -22.36 7.63 -6.96
C GLU A 129 -21.80 6.41 -6.19
N PRO A 130 -22.61 5.36 -5.98
CA PRO A 130 -22.19 4.19 -5.21
C PRO A 130 -21.08 3.41 -5.91
N VAL A 131 -20.10 2.96 -5.13
CA VAL A 131 -19.05 2.07 -5.63
C VAL A 131 -19.68 0.70 -5.96
N PRO A 132 -19.41 0.13 -7.14
CA PRO A 132 -19.93 -1.17 -7.49
C PRO A 132 -19.54 -2.25 -6.47
N GLU A 133 -20.50 -3.06 -6.07
CA GLU A 133 -20.30 -4.11 -5.06
C GLU A 133 -19.13 -5.04 -5.40
N ILE A 134 -18.99 -5.37 -6.67
CA ILE A 134 -17.91 -6.22 -7.17
C ILE A 134 -16.51 -5.64 -6.90
N VAL A 135 -16.36 -4.32 -6.93
CA VAL A 135 -15.08 -3.65 -6.64
C VAL A 135 -14.71 -3.85 -5.18
N LEU A 136 -15.67 -3.67 -4.27
CA LEU A 136 -15.44 -3.86 -2.83
C LEU A 136 -15.23 -5.33 -2.47
N ALA A 137 -15.96 -6.24 -3.12
CA ALA A 137 -15.74 -7.68 -2.96
C ALA A 137 -14.32 -8.08 -3.42
N ASN A 138 -13.86 -7.54 -4.55
CA ASN A 138 -12.51 -7.80 -5.05
C ASN A 138 -11.43 -7.15 -4.19
N LEU A 139 -11.65 -5.94 -3.68
CA LEU A 139 -10.75 -5.31 -2.71
C LEU A 139 -10.57 -6.21 -1.48
N TRP A 140 -11.67 -6.66 -0.89
CA TRP A 140 -11.66 -7.57 0.24
C TRP A 140 -10.92 -8.87 -0.08
N ASN A 141 -11.23 -9.48 -1.22
CA ASN A 141 -10.62 -10.76 -1.62
C ASN A 141 -9.12 -10.62 -1.94
N LEU A 142 -8.67 -9.49 -2.51
CA LEU A 142 -7.24 -9.19 -2.69
C LEU A 142 -6.51 -9.11 -1.36
N ILE A 143 -7.05 -8.34 -0.42
CA ILE A 143 -6.45 -8.19 0.92
C ILE A 143 -6.37 -9.55 1.62
N ARG A 144 -7.41 -10.36 1.54
CA ARG A 144 -7.41 -11.72 2.11
C ARG A 144 -6.37 -12.63 1.47
N ARG A 145 -6.30 -12.57 0.14
CA ARG A 145 -5.38 -13.41 -0.63
C ARG A 145 -3.93 -13.14 -0.28
N TYR A 146 -3.58 -11.87 -0.15
CA TYR A 146 -2.21 -11.42 0.10
C TYR A 146 -1.97 -10.98 1.54
N ALA A 147 -2.82 -11.40 2.49
CA ALA A 147 -2.68 -10.99 3.88
C ALA A 147 -1.30 -11.29 4.49
N PRO A 148 -0.66 -12.44 4.27
CA PRO A 148 0.69 -12.70 4.76
C PRO A 148 1.74 -11.77 4.13
N GLU A 149 1.68 -11.58 2.83
CA GLU A 149 2.60 -10.72 2.07
C GLU A 149 2.43 -9.25 2.45
N LEU A 150 1.20 -8.81 2.61
CA LEU A 150 0.90 -7.46 3.11
C LEU A 150 1.44 -7.26 4.51
N LYS A 151 1.31 -8.26 5.40
CA LYS A 151 1.91 -8.18 6.72
C LYS A 151 3.44 -8.16 6.64
N PHE A 152 4.04 -8.93 5.77
CA PHE A 152 5.48 -8.94 5.52
C PHE A 152 5.99 -7.55 5.08
N LEU A 153 5.33 -6.93 4.09
CA LEU A 153 5.68 -5.59 3.59
C LEU A 153 5.46 -4.47 4.62
N THR A 154 4.56 -4.67 5.58
CA THR A 154 4.16 -3.61 6.51
C THR A 154 4.62 -3.85 7.94
N SER A 155 5.34 -4.94 8.22
CA SER A 155 5.89 -5.23 9.54
C SER A 155 7.11 -4.37 9.85
N CYS A 156 7.15 -3.77 11.04
CA CYS A 156 8.19 -2.86 11.48
C CYS A 156 8.73 -3.17 12.88
N GLY A 157 8.25 -4.22 13.52
CA GLY A 157 8.70 -4.62 14.85
C GLY A 157 10.17 -5.02 14.89
N ASP A 158 10.79 -4.91 16.05
CA ASP A 158 12.20 -5.23 16.30
C ASP A 158 12.46 -6.73 16.58
N LYS A 159 11.47 -7.57 16.35
CA LYS A 159 11.54 -9.02 16.54
C LYS A 159 11.02 -9.75 15.32
N ARG A 160 11.59 -10.92 15.06
CA ARG A 160 11.23 -11.75 13.91
C ARG A 160 9.75 -12.15 13.91
N GLU A 161 9.13 -12.26 15.08
CA GLU A 161 7.70 -12.54 15.22
C GLU A 161 6.82 -11.41 14.63
N ALA A 162 7.35 -10.20 14.50
CA ALA A 162 6.61 -9.09 13.89
C ALA A 162 6.18 -9.38 12.46
N LEU A 163 6.92 -10.19 11.71
CA LEU A 163 6.56 -10.63 10.36
C LEU A 163 5.20 -11.35 10.30
N CYS A 164 4.86 -12.05 11.37
CA CYS A 164 3.62 -12.82 11.45
C CYS A 164 2.67 -12.29 12.53
N ARG A 165 3.13 -11.34 13.36
CA ARG A 165 2.32 -10.82 14.44
C ARG A 165 1.15 -10.02 13.89
N ARG A 166 -0.04 -10.43 14.27
CA ARG A 166 -1.25 -9.64 14.06
C ARG A 166 -1.50 -8.75 15.25
N ARG A 167 -1.70 -7.50 14.97
CA ARG A 167 -2.19 -6.59 16.00
C ARG A 167 -3.66 -6.79 16.28
N ASN A 168 -4.40 -7.15 15.27
CA ASN A 168 -5.84 -7.21 15.31
C ASN A 168 -6.31 -8.64 15.35
N HIS A 169 -7.19 -8.88 16.30
CA HIS A 169 -7.83 -10.16 16.47
C HIS A 169 -8.62 -10.51 15.20
N ASN A 170 -8.79 -11.74 14.96
CA ASN A 170 -8.85 -12.40 13.73
C ASN A 170 -10.20 -12.89 13.30
N SER A 171 -11.26 -12.30 13.80
CA SER A 171 -12.59 -12.74 13.39
C SER A 171 -12.75 -12.79 11.87
N HIS A 172 -12.13 -11.86 11.15
CA HIS A 172 -12.19 -11.84 9.68
C HIS A 172 -11.34 -12.91 9.01
N LEU A 173 -10.20 -13.32 9.58
CA LEU A 173 -9.42 -14.43 9.05
C LEU A 173 -9.98 -15.80 9.48
N GLU A 174 -10.58 -15.91 10.64
CA GLU A 174 -11.38 -17.10 11.01
C GLU A 174 -12.58 -17.25 10.10
N MET A 175 -13.22 -16.14 9.72
CA MET A 175 -14.26 -16.13 8.70
C MET A 175 -13.73 -16.57 7.32
N VAL A 176 -12.44 -16.32 7.03
CA VAL A 176 -11.76 -16.87 5.85
C VAL A 176 -11.68 -18.39 5.85
N ARG A 177 -11.50 -19.02 7.01
CA ARG A 177 -11.46 -20.49 7.12
C ARG A 177 -12.80 -21.15 6.81
N HIS A 178 -13.87 -20.53 7.25
CA HIS A 178 -15.21 -21.09 7.20
C HIS A 178 -16.07 -20.50 6.08
N SER A 179 -15.55 -19.52 5.36
CA SER A 179 -16.27 -18.82 4.29
C SER A 179 -15.95 -19.39 2.91
N PRO A 180 -16.84 -19.23 1.95
CA PRO A 180 -16.56 -19.53 0.54
C PRO A 180 -15.27 -18.85 0.09
N ALA A 181 -14.59 -19.42 -0.90
CA ALA A 181 -13.34 -18.85 -1.44
C ALA A 181 -13.53 -17.41 -1.97
N THR A 182 -14.74 -17.07 -2.37
CA THR A 182 -15.15 -15.73 -2.79
C THR A 182 -16.30 -15.25 -1.92
N MET A 183 -16.36 -13.95 -1.65
CA MET A 183 -17.43 -13.33 -0.89
C MET A 183 -17.95 -12.11 -1.63
N THR A 184 -19.27 -11.98 -1.68
CA THR A 184 -19.95 -10.77 -2.13
C THR A 184 -19.97 -9.73 -0.99
N MET A 185 -20.24 -8.47 -1.30
CA MET A 185 -20.43 -7.44 -0.26
C MET A 185 -21.56 -7.78 0.69
N ALA A 186 -22.66 -8.34 0.20
CA ALA A 186 -23.77 -8.78 1.07
C ALA A 186 -23.32 -9.86 2.07
N GLN A 187 -22.46 -10.79 1.65
CA GLN A 187 -21.87 -11.79 2.54
C GLN A 187 -20.89 -11.15 3.52
N ILE A 188 -20.02 -10.25 3.05
CA ILE A 188 -19.09 -9.49 3.91
C ILE A 188 -19.88 -8.71 4.94
N GLN A 189 -20.88 -7.94 4.53
CA GLN A 189 -21.73 -7.16 5.43
C GLN A 189 -22.49 -8.05 6.42
N HIS A 190 -23.03 -9.19 5.95
CA HIS A 190 -23.70 -10.15 6.83
C HIS A 190 -22.75 -10.70 7.91
N LEU A 191 -21.52 -11.00 7.53
CA LEU A 191 -20.50 -11.49 8.46
C LEU A 191 -20.07 -10.39 9.44
N LEU A 192 -19.88 -9.15 8.98
CA LEU A 192 -19.58 -8.00 9.83
C LEU A 192 -20.68 -7.74 10.87
N ASN A 193 -21.94 -7.84 10.45
CA ASN A 193 -23.09 -7.58 11.31
C ASN A 193 -23.37 -8.72 12.31
N ASN A 194 -23.00 -9.94 11.97
CA ASN A 194 -23.30 -11.15 12.75
C ASN A 194 -22.10 -11.77 13.45
N SER A 195 -20.90 -11.28 13.20
CA SER A 195 -19.70 -11.74 13.91
C SER A 195 -19.75 -11.26 15.37
N GLN A 196 -20.02 -12.19 16.25
CA GLN A 196 -20.02 -11.96 17.70
C GLN A 196 -18.61 -11.79 18.25
N PRO A 197 -18.48 -11.20 19.37
CA PRO A 197 -18.25 -9.82 19.71
C PRO A 197 -16.76 -9.53 19.68
N VAL A 198 -16.14 -9.54 18.51
CA VAL A 198 -14.81 -8.97 18.39
C VAL A 198 -14.97 -7.47 18.41
N PRO A 199 -14.30 -6.77 19.30
CA PRO A 199 -14.34 -5.32 19.31
C PRO A 199 -14.01 -4.82 17.90
N LYS A 200 -14.83 -3.93 17.37
CA LYS A 200 -14.74 -3.42 16.00
C LYS A 200 -13.37 -2.90 15.63
N HIS A 201 -12.63 -2.34 16.59
CA HIS A 201 -11.25 -1.85 16.46
C HIS A 201 -10.19 -2.93 16.27
N GLN A 202 -10.56 -4.21 16.27
CA GLN A 202 -9.64 -5.32 16.09
C GLN A 202 -9.69 -5.95 14.69
N ASN A 203 -10.42 -5.36 13.77
CA ASN A 203 -10.53 -5.86 12.42
C ASN A 203 -9.28 -5.57 11.58
N PHE A 204 -8.83 -6.54 10.78
CA PHE A 204 -7.73 -6.39 9.84
C PHE A 204 -8.00 -5.31 8.78
N LEU A 205 -9.21 -5.32 8.24
CA LEU A 205 -9.78 -4.30 7.38
C LEU A 205 -11.07 -3.80 8.03
N ASN A 206 -11.11 -2.53 8.39
CA ASN A 206 -12.30 -1.94 8.97
C ASN A 206 -13.16 -1.33 7.87
N LEU A 207 -14.39 -1.82 7.77
CA LEU A 207 -15.42 -1.37 6.83
C LEU A 207 -16.63 -0.73 7.54
N GLU A 208 -16.50 -0.37 8.82
CA GLU A 208 -17.61 0.17 9.60
C GLU A 208 -18.14 1.50 9.08
N HIS A 209 -17.27 2.24 8.43
CA HIS A 209 -17.60 3.54 7.88
C HIS A 209 -18.14 3.46 6.45
N LEU A 210 -18.41 2.25 5.96
CA LEU A 210 -19.17 2.09 4.72
C LEU A 210 -20.61 2.55 4.96
N GLY A 211 -20.96 3.68 4.38
CA GLY A 211 -22.36 4.09 4.29
C GLY A 211 -23.07 3.27 3.23
N PHE A 212 -24.29 2.83 3.51
CA PHE A 212 -25.14 2.17 2.53
C PHE A 212 -26.41 3.02 2.34
N ASN A 213 -26.82 3.20 1.11
CA ASN A 213 -28.12 3.79 0.81
C ASN A 213 -29.24 2.74 0.99
N GLU A 214 -30.51 3.15 0.77
CA GLU A 214 -31.68 2.28 0.91
C GLU A 214 -31.65 1.08 -0.06
N THR A 215 -30.93 1.20 -1.19
CA THR A 215 -30.76 0.13 -2.17
C THR A 215 -29.60 -0.81 -1.87
N GLY A 216 -28.82 -0.52 -0.82
CA GLY A 216 -27.68 -1.31 -0.39
C GLY A 216 -26.34 -0.90 -1.07
N ASP A 217 -26.34 0.20 -1.81
CA ASP A 217 -25.15 0.74 -2.44
C ASP A 217 -24.28 1.51 -1.45
N VAL A 218 -22.98 1.52 -1.67
CA VAL A 218 -22.00 2.12 -0.75
C VAL A 218 -21.70 3.58 -1.10
N MET A 219 -22.05 4.49 -0.19
CA MET A 219 -21.95 5.94 -0.40
C MET A 219 -21.66 6.70 0.89
N PRO A 220 -20.75 7.65 0.89
CA PRO A 220 -19.36 7.52 0.44
C PRO A 220 -18.69 6.42 1.24
N PHE A 221 -17.56 5.91 0.84
CA PHE A 221 -16.90 4.89 1.66
C PHE A 221 -15.61 5.39 2.33
N GLN A 222 -15.30 4.78 3.45
CA GLN A 222 -14.01 4.84 4.10
C GLN A 222 -13.57 3.41 4.37
N VAL A 223 -12.38 3.07 3.92
CA VAL A 223 -11.74 1.80 4.19
C VAL A 223 -10.50 2.04 5.02
N GLU A 224 -10.38 1.35 6.14
CA GLU A 224 -9.25 1.45 7.05
C GLU A 224 -8.48 0.14 7.10
N PHE A 225 -7.18 0.21 6.84
CA PHE A 225 -6.23 -0.92 6.92
C PHE A 225 -5.50 -0.83 8.26
N ARG A 226 -5.80 -1.76 9.18
CA ARG A 226 -5.36 -1.71 10.58
C ARG A 226 -4.19 -2.63 10.92
N PHE A 227 -3.73 -3.46 10.00
CA PHE A 227 -2.72 -4.47 10.27
C PHE A 227 -1.25 -4.01 10.18
N PRO A 228 -0.89 -2.85 9.58
CA PRO A 228 0.47 -2.37 9.59
C PRO A 228 0.96 -2.05 11.00
N ASP A 229 2.25 -2.31 11.26
CA ASP A 229 2.91 -1.91 12.50
C ASP A 229 3.28 -0.43 12.47
N ALA A 230 3.48 0.17 13.66
CA ALA A 230 4.02 1.52 13.78
C ALA A 230 5.33 1.66 13.02
N ASP A 231 5.44 2.74 12.26
CA ASP A 231 6.54 3.02 11.35
C ASP A 231 7.05 4.45 11.57
N LEU A 232 8.37 4.63 11.60
CA LEU A 232 9.02 5.93 11.75
C LEU A 232 9.89 6.28 10.53
N SER A 233 9.63 5.66 9.37
CA SER A 233 10.23 5.99 8.09
C SER A 233 9.21 6.69 7.19
N PRO A 234 9.36 8.00 6.92
CA PRO A 234 8.46 8.73 6.04
C PRO A 234 8.35 8.11 4.64
N THR A 235 9.47 7.63 4.10
CA THR A 235 9.54 7.00 2.78
C THR A 235 8.74 5.69 2.76
N SER A 236 8.88 4.86 3.78
CA SER A 236 8.11 3.63 3.95
C SER A 236 6.60 3.90 4.08
N ILE A 237 6.21 4.82 4.95
CA ILE A 237 4.81 5.20 5.17
C ILE A 237 4.18 5.69 3.87
N THR A 238 4.89 6.54 3.15
CA THR A 238 4.42 7.06 1.85
C THR A 238 4.22 5.93 0.85
N ALA A 239 5.19 5.03 0.70
CA ALA A 239 5.09 3.91 -0.23
C ALA A 239 3.93 2.96 0.13
N LYS A 240 3.75 2.65 1.41
CA LYS A 240 2.63 1.84 1.91
C LYS A 240 1.27 2.49 1.63
N THR A 241 1.18 3.83 1.71
CA THR A 241 -0.04 4.57 1.32
C THR A 241 -0.42 4.27 -0.13
N PHE A 242 0.55 4.29 -1.04
CA PHE A 242 0.32 3.98 -2.45
C PHE A 242 0.07 2.48 -2.71
N LEU A 243 0.61 1.59 -1.88
CA LEU A 243 0.29 0.17 -1.93
C LEU A 243 -1.21 -0.06 -1.76
N PHE A 244 -1.82 0.52 -0.74
CA PHE A 244 -3.25 0.35 -0.47
C PHE A 244 -4.14 1.01 -1.53
N LEU A 245 -3.74 2.17 -2.02
CA LEU A 245 -4.42 2.81 -3.16
C LEU A 245 -4.31 1.94 -4.42
N ALA A 246 -3.14 1.39 -4.71
CA ALA A 246 -2.93 0.50 -5.86
C ALA A 246 -3.80 -0.76 -5.77
N ILE A 247 -3.95 -1.34 -4.58
CA ILE A 247 -4.82 -2.50 -4.35
C ILE A 247 -6.29 -2.14 -4.63
N LEU A 248 -6.78 -0.98 -4.19
CA LEU A 248 -8.13 -0.50 -4.50
C LEU A 248 -8.34 -0.37 -6.02
N LEU A 249 -7.43 0.30 -6.71
CA LEU A 249 -7.54 0.48 -8.16
C LEU A 249 -7.40 -0.83 -8.93
N LYS A 250 -6.59 -1.76 -8.43
CA LYS A 250 -6.49 -3.12 -9.00
C LYS A 250 -7.77 -3.93 -8.81
N ALA A 251 -8.46 -3.75 -7.70
CA ALA A 251 -9.78 -4.36 -7.49
C ALA A 251 -10.78 -3.93 -8.58
N VAL A 252 -10.72 -2.68 -9.03
CA VAL A 252 -11.52 -2.20 -10.16
C VAL A 252 -11.15 -2.95 -11.46
N ASP A 253 -9.86 -3.07 -11.77
CA ASP A 253 -9.41 -3.79 -12.97
C ASP A 253 -9.91 -5.23 -12.98
N LEU A 254 -9.80 -5.92 -11.86
CA LEU A 254 -10.22 -7.30 -11.73
C LEU A 254 -11.73 -7.48 -11.82
N SER A 255 -12.50 -6.44 -11.55
CA SER A 255 -13.97 -6.47 -11.66
C SER A 255 -14.48 -6.61 -13.08
N GLN A 256 -13.62 -6.51 -14.09
CA GLN A 256 -13.92 -6.85 -15.47
C GLN A 256 -14.01 -8.37 -15.72
N TYR A 257 -13.42 -9.17 -14.83
CA TYR A 257 -13.31 -10.63 -14.97
C TYR A 257 -14.20 -11.40 -13.98
N GLY A 258 -14.88 -10.68 -13.08
CA GLY A 258 -15.71 -11.26 -12.04
C GLY A 258 -15.11 -11.09 -10.65
N VAL A 259 -15.64 -11.83 -9.70
CA VAL A 259 -15.11 -11.86 -8.33
C VAL A 259 -13.91 -12.79 -8.27
N ILE A 260 -12.77 -12.28 -7.79
CA ILE A 260 -11.56 -13.08 -7.67
C ILE A 260 -11.70 -14.15 -6.58
N HIS A 261 -11.15 -15.33 -6.87
CA HIS A 261 -11.12 -16.43 -5.92
C HIS A 261 -9.91 -16.33 -5.00
N VAL A 262 -10.14 -16.45 -3.71
CA VAL A 262 -9.06 -16.41 -2.70
C VAL A 262 -8.25 -17.70 -2.68
N GLY A 263 -8.84 -18.82 -3.03
CA GLY A 263 -8.33 -20.16 -2.70
C GLY A 263 -7.74 -21.01 -3.83
N LYS A 264 -7.51 -20.52 -5.05
CA LYS A 264 -7.12 -21.41 -6.17
C LYS A 264 -5.88 -21.01 -6.98
N ILE A 265 -5.03 -20.11 -6.52
CA ILE A 265 -3.93 -19.63 -7.34
C ILE A 265 -2.60 -19.74 -6.56
N GLY A 266 -1.68 -20.54 -7.09
CA GLY A 266 -0.31 -20.66 -6.61
C GLY A 266 -0.02 -21.79 -5.62
N PRO A 267 1.18 -21.92 -5.08
CA PRO A 267 1.59 -22.99 -4.16
C PRO A 267 0.98 -22.81 -2.76
N TRP A 268 -0.32 -22.82 -2.69
CA TRP A 268 -1.18 -22.47 -1.55
C TRP A 268 -1.07 -23.43 -0.36
N ARG A 269 -0.40 -24.54 -0.50
CA ARG A 269 -0.29 -25.47 0.61
C ARG A 269 0.44 -24.82 1.78
N ARG A 270 1.55 -24.14 1.50
CA ARG A 270 2.31 -23.40 2.53
C ARG A 270 1.61 -22.11 2.95
N LYS A 271 1.03 -21.36 2.02
CA LYS A 271 0.22 -20.18 2.36
C LYS A 271 -0.97 -20.54 3.25
N GLY A 272 -1.63 -21.66 3.02
CA GLY A 272 -2.66 -22.18 3.91
C GLY A 272 -2.12 -22.50 5.31
N GLU A 273 -0.94 -23.05 5.42
CA GLU A 273 -0.26 -23.30 6.69
C GLU A 273 0.13 -22.00 7.37
N LEU A 274 0.68 -21.03 6.64
CA LEU A 274 1.00 -19.70 7.15
C LEU A 274 -0.25 -18.94 7.60
N LEU A 275 -1.32 -18.95 6.80
CA LEU A 275 -2.63 -18.41 7.18
C LEU A 275 -3.18 -19.15 8.41
N ASN A 276 -2.98 -20.46 8.50
CA ASN A 276 -3.35 -21.25 9.67
C ASN A 276 -2.52 -20.88 10.90
N MET A 277 -1.21 -20.71 10.75
CA MET A 277 -0.35 -20.21 11.82
C MET A 277 -0.77 -18.83 12.28
N LEU A 278 -1.07 -17.96 11.34
CA LEU A 278 -1.56 -16.62 11.60
C LEU A 278 -2.97 -16.62 12.21
N SER A 279 -3.78 -17.66 12.03
CA SER A 279 -5.17 -17.74 12.50
C SER A 279 -5.36 -18.55 13.78
N ASN A 280 -4.45 -19.46 14.13
CA ASN A 280 -4.68 -20.45 15.18
C ASN A 280 -4.55 -19.94 16.61
N ASN A 281 -3.96 -18.78 16.83
CA ASN A 281 -3.62 -18.30 18.17
C ASN A 281 -4.24 -16.95 18.48
N ASP A 282 -5.57 -16.82 18.39
CA ASP A 282 -6.28 -15.59 18.75
C ASP A 282 -5.66 -14.30 18.20
N GLY A 283 -5.05 -14.40 17.01
CA GLY A 283 -4.47 -13.26 16.33
C GLY A 283 -3.07 -12.88 16.80
N CYS A 284 -2.55 -13.51 17.80
CA CYS A 284 -1.14 -13.49 18.13
C CYS A 284 -0.54 -14.83 17.74
N LEU A 285 0.60 -14.84 17.07
CA LEU A 285 1.53 -15.92 17.32
C LEU A 285 1.84 -15.81 18.83
N ALA A 286 1.06 -16.52 19.63
CA ALA A 286 1.24 -16.53 21.07
C ALA A 286 2.51 -17.30 21.46
N THR A 287 3.27 -17.71 20.47
CA THR A 287 4.53 -18.36 20.72
C THR A 287 5.62 -17.31 20.75
N SER A 288 6.19 -17.15 21.92
CA SER A 288 7.58 -16.76 22.09
C SER A 288 8.56 -17.62 21.26
N ASP A 289 8.08 -18.54 20.46
CA ASP A 289 8.85 -19.45 19.63
C ASP A 289 9.07 -18.83 18.24
N THR A 290 10.14 -18.04 18.16
CA THR A 290 10.66 -17.49 16.90
C THR A 290 11.13 -18.57 15.92
N SER A 291 11.30 -19.80 16.39
CA SER A 291 11.73 -20.95 15.56
C SER A 291 10.68 -21.33 14.52
N ALA A 292 9.43 -20.92 14.71
CA ALA A 292 8.35 -21.14 13.75
C ALA A 292 8.52 -20.31 12.45
N ILE A 293 9.32 -19.22 12.46
CA ILE A 293 9.56 -18.37 11.29
C ILE A 293 10.95 -18.71 10.74
N THR A 294 10.97 -19.72 9.90
CA THR A 294 12.18 -20.19 9.23
C THR A 294 12.56 -19.26 8.06
N ASP A 295 13.79 -19.38 7.57
CA ASP A 295 14.25 -18.64 6.40
C ASP A 295 13.47 -19.04 5.15
N ASP A 296 13.01 -20.29 5.05
CA ASP A 296 12.14 -20.75 3.96
C ASP A 296 10.80 -20.00 3.96
N ILE A 297 10.20 -19.76 5.14
CA ILE A 297 8.97 -18.99 5.27
C ILE A 297 9.21 -17.53 4.87
N ILE A 298 10.34 -16.95 5.26
CA ILE A 298 10.71 -15.60 4.87
C ILE A 298 10.86 -15.50 3.36
N GLU A 299 11.53 -16.46 2.74
CA GLU A 299 11.69 -16.49 1.28
C GLU A 299 10.35 -16.68 0.56
N GLU A 300 9.46 -17.52 1.07
CA GLU A 300 8.11 -17.67 0.53
C GLU A 300 7.30 -16.36 0.62
N LEU A 301 7.39 -15.65 1.75
CA LEU A 301 6.76 -14.34 1.93
C LEU A 301 7.34 -13.29 0.97
N ARG A 302 8.65 -13.33 0.75
CA ARG A 302 9.34 -12.44 -0.20
C ARG A 302 8.85 -12.69 -1.62
N GLN A 303 8.84 -13.94 -2.07
CA GLN A 303 8.35 -14.30 -3.40
C GLN A 303 6.88 -13.94 -3.59
N GLY A 304 6.03 -14.22 -2.61
CA GLY A 304 4.62 -13.80 -2.66
C GLY A 304 4.44 -12.29 -2.65
N SER A 305 5.35 -11.54 -2.01
CA SER A 305 5.34 -10.07 -2.05
C SER A 305 5.71 -9.55 -3.44
N TYR A 306 6.68 -10.16 -4.11
CA TYR A 306 6.98 -9.84 -5.51
C TYR A 306 5.81 -10.16 -6.43
N GLU A 307 5.14 -11.32 -6.27
CA GLU A 307 3.92 -11.65 -7.02
C GLU A 307 2.81 -10.59 -6.83
N LEU A 308 2.62 -10.10 -5.60
CA LEU A 308 1.67 -9.02 -5.34
C LEU A 308 2.10 -7.72 -6.04
N LEU A 309 3.37 -7.34 -5.93
CA LEU A 309 3.86 -6.11 -6.53
C LEU A 309 3.81 -6.17 -8.07
N ASP A 310 4.16 -7.30 -8.68
CA ASP A 310 4.01 -7.54 -10.12
C ASP A 310 2.56 -7.39 -10.57
N LEU A 311 1.62 -7.93 -9.80
CA LEU A 311 0.19 -7.75 -10.07
C LEU A 311 -0.20 -6.27 -10.08
N LEU A 312 0.48 -5.44 -9.27
CA LEU A 312 0.17 -4.02 -9.09
C LEU A 312 0.95 -3.10 -10.05
N VAL A 313 2.01 -3.58 -10.73
CA VAL A 313 2.83 -2.78 -11.67
C VAL A 313 1.99 -1.93 -12.62
N PRO A 314 0.97 -2.47 -13.34
CA PRO A 314 0.18 -1.66 -14.26
C PRO A 314 -0.60 -0.53 -13.58
N THR A 315 -0.89 -0.69 -12.29
CA THR A 315 -1.56 0.34 -11.48
C THR A 315 -0.57 1.40 -11.05
N PHE A 316 0.62 1.01 -10.59
CA PHE A 316 1.69 1.93 -10.22
C PHE A 316 2.16 2.79 -11.40
N ALA A 317 2.19 2.23 -12.61
CA ALA A 317 2.54 2.98 -13.82
C ALA A 317 1.61 4.18 -14.10
N ARG A 318 0.44 4.23 -13.48
CA ARG A 318 -0.49 5.38 -13.55
C ARG A 318 -0.16 6.50 -12.56
N PHE A 319 0.60 6.21 -11.51
CA PHE A 319 0.98 7.21 -10.51
C PHE A 319 2.15 8.03 -11.05
N VAL A 320 1.89 9.31 -11.26
CA VAL A 320 2.87 10.23 -11.81
C VAL A 320 3.95 10.54 -10.78
N ASP A 321 5.21 10.53 -11.19
CA ASP A 321 6.38 10.87 -10.35
C ASP A 321 6.35 10.17 -8.99
N ASN A 322 6.13 8.86 -9.03
CA ASN A 322 5.87 8.08 -7.83
C ASN A 322 6.82 6.86 -7.74
N PRO A 323 7.85 6.95 -6.91
CA PRO A 323 8.81 5.86 -6.68
C PRO A 323 8.31 4.82 -5.64
N ALA A 324 7.03 4.83 -5.27
CA ALA A 324 6.52 3.95 -4.23
C ALA A 324 6.74 2.47 -4.55
N LEU A 325 6.67 2.08 -5.83
CA LEU A 325 6.93 0.69 -6.23
C LEU A 325 8.37 0.28 -5.93
N ASP A 326 9.36 1.12 -6.21
CA ASP A 326 10.76 0.83 -5.95
C ASP A 326 11.05 0.68 -4.46
N VAL A 327 10.43 1.54 -3.63
CA VAL A 327 10.48 1.42 -2.18
C VAL A 327 9.83 0.13 -1.70
N LEU A 328 8.68 -0.25 -2.27
CA LEU A 328 8.00 -1.49 -1.91
C LEU A 328 8.79 -2.74 -2.33
N LEU A 329 9.46 -2.71 -3.47
CA LEU A 329 10.38 -3.76 -3.89
C LEU A 329 11.56 -3.87 -2.93
N ALA A 330 12.13 -2.74 -2.49
CA ALA A 330 13.16 -2.74 -1.45
C ALA A 330 12.64 -3.29 -0.11
N LEU A 331 11.39 -3.00 0.26
CA LEU A 331 10.76 -3.57 1.45
C LEU A 331 10.45 -5.07 1.30
N ALA A 332 10.17 -5.56 0.10
CA ALA A 332 10.03 -7.00 -0.15
C ALA A 332 11.38 -7.71 -0.03
N GLU A 333 12.45 -7.09 -0.51
CA GLU A 333 13.82 -7.61 -0.37
C GLU A 333 14.29 -7.56 1.09
N HIS A 334 14.10 -6.42 1.76
CA HIS A 334 14.55 -6.14 3.12
C HIS A 334 13.41 -5.55 3.98
N PRO A 335 12.50 -6.37 4.51
CA PRO A 335 11.44 -5.88 5.40
C PRO A 335 12.01 -5.14 6.60
N ILE A 336 11.37 -4.06 7.01
CA ILE A 336 11.84 -3.24 8.15
C ILE A 336 12.01 -4.09 9.40
N SER A 337 11.13 -5.04 9.66
CA SER A 337 11.26 -5.94 10.82
C SER A 337 12.55 -6.76 10.80
N LEU A 338 13.04 -7.21 9.65
CA LEU A 338 14.32 -7.91 9.54
C LEU A 338 15.49 -6.96 9.71
N LEU A 339 15.43 -5.75 9.14
CA LEU A 339 16.44 -4.71 9.35
C LEU A 339 16.53 -4.34 10.84
N ARG A 340 15.39 -4.16 11.49
CA ARG A 340 15.31 -3.89 12.94
C ARG A 340 15.89 -5.04 13.77
N CYS A 341 15.60 -6.30 13.40
CA CYS A 341 16.20 -7.48 14.03
C CYS A 341 17.73 -7.54 13.85
N ALA A 342 18.24 -7.02 12.73
CA ALA A 342 19.68 -6.91 12.44
C ALA A 342 20.34 -5.71 13.14
N GLY A 343 19.57 -4.87 13.85
CA GLY A 343 20.08 -3.75 14.64
C GLY A 343 20.05 -2.40 13.94
N TYR A 344 19.51 -2.30 12.73
CA TYR A 344 19.35 -1.02 12.03
C TYR A 344 18.41 -0.10 12.81
N ASP A 345 18.77 1.16 12.95
CA ASP A 345 17.90 2.18 13.49
C ASP A 345 16.99 2.79 12.40
N TRP A 346 16.12 3.73 12.80
CA TRP A 346 15.15 4.32 11.87
C TRP A 346 15.79 5.30 10.87
N ASP A 347 16.94 5.89 11.20
CA ASP A 347 17.63 6.82 10.29
C ASP A 347 18.42 6.05 9.25
N GLU A 348 19.01 4.93 9.63
CA GLU A 348 19.66 3.99 8.71
C GLU A 348 18.65 3.36 7.73
N ILE A 349 17.48 2.95 8.23
CA ILE A 349 16.38 2.42 7.41
C ILE A 349 15.87 3.48 6.43
N GLU A 350 15.59 4.70 6.91
CA GLU A 350 15.17 5.79 6.03
C GLU A 350 16.21 6.09 4.95
N SER A 351 17.50 6.16 5.33
CA SER A 351 18.60 6.39 4.39
C SER A 351 18.69 5.30 3.32
N LEU A 352 18.50 4.04 3.71
CA LEU A 352 18.46 2.91 2.78
C LEU A 352 17.30 3.03 1.80
N LEU A 353 16.09 3.35 2.27
CA LEU A 353 14.91 3.48 1.42
C LEU A 353 14.99 4.71 0.51
N VAL A 354 15.46 5.84 1.03
CA VAL A 354 15.67 7.07 0.24
C VAL A 354 16.70 6.84 -0.85
N SER A 355 17.75 6.06 -0.62
CA SER A 355 18.75 5.77 -1.64
C SER A 355 18.14 5.04 -2.86
N ARG A 356 17.08 4.27 -2.68
CA ARG A 356 16.33 3.62 -3.78
C ARG A 356 15.50 4.62 -4.58
N VAL A 357 15.06 5.71 -3.95
CA VAL A 357 14.31 6.80 -4.61
C VAL A 357 15.24 7.74 -5.38
N THR A 358 16.41 8.04 -4.83
CA THR A 358 17.34 9.06 -5.38
C THR A 358 18.18 8.56 -6.54
N LEU A 359 18.34 7.26 -6.71
CA LEU A 359 19.09 6.72 -7.84
C LEU A 359 18.43 7.03 -9.20
N ASP A 360 17.12 7.27 -9.23
CA ASP A 360 16.38 7.61 -10.45
C ASP A 360 16.10 9.12 -10.62
N ASP A 361 16.34 9.94 -9.58
CA ASP A 361 15.92 11.36 -9.58
C ASP A 361 16.98 12.33 -10.11
N VAL A 362 18.14 11.85 -10.56
CA VAL A 362 19.21 12.72 -11.08
C VAL A 362 18.83 13.22 -12.48
N GLY A 363 17.95 14.22 -12.51
CA GLY A 363 17.66 14.97 -13.73
C GLY A 363 16.64 14.34 -14.69
N LEU A 364 15.97 13.26 -14.28
CA LEU A 364 14.96 12.59 -15.09
C LEU A 364 13.52 13.02 -14.69
N ASP A 365 12.79 13.53 -15.64
CA ASP A 365 11.36 13.83 -15.47
C ASP A 365 10.47 12.59 -15.75
N LYS A 366 9.14 12.78 -15.65
CA LYS A 366 8.14 11.73 -15.88
C LYS A 366 8.24 11.05 -17.25
N ALA A 367 8.47 11.86 -18.29
CA ALA A 367 8.54 11.36 -19.66
C ALA A 367 9.83 10.53 -19.85
N ASP A 368 10.93 10.95 -19.22
CA ASP A 368 12.18 10.21 -19.22
C ASP A 368 12.01 8.85 -18.55
N ARG A 369 11.39 8.80 -17.37
CA ARG A 369 11.13 7.54 -16.65
C ARG A 369 10.22 6.60 -17.44
N ARG A 370 9.15 7.11 -18.03
CA ARG A 370 8.26 6.30 -18.87
C ARG A 370 8.96 5.81 -20.12
N LEU A 371 9.81 6.65 -20.71
CA LEU A 371 10.64 6.26 -21.84
C LEU A 371 11.61 5.14 -21.46
N MET A 372 12.29 5.25 -20.32
CA MET A 372 13.16 4.19 -19.79
C MET A 372 12.42 2.88 -19.56
N GLN A 373 11.27 2.92 -18.88
CA GLN A 373 10.44 1.74 -18.65
C GLN A 373 10.00 1.08 -19.96
N SER A 374 9.54 1.87 -20.92
CA SER A 374 9.14 1.36 -22.23
C SER A 374 10.30 0.71 -22.99
N ILE A 375 11.52 1.23 -22.82
CA ILE A 375 12.74 0.63 -23.36
C ILE A 375 13.07 -0.69 -22.64
N GLU A 376 13.08 -0.71 -21.32
CA GLU A 376 13.37 -1.89 -20.50
C GLU A 376 12.38 -3.03 -20.73
N PHE A 377 11.11 -2.72 -20.87
CA PHE A 377 10.07 -3.72 -21.17
C PHE A 377 10.02 -4.11 -22.65
N GLY A 378 10.89 -3.56 -23.50
CA GLY A 378 10.89 -3.83 -24.92
C GLY A 378 9.60 -3.37 -25.61
N GLU A 379 8.88 -2.42 -25.03
CA GLU A 379 7.75 -1.75 -25.69
C GLU A 379 8.26 -1.13 -26.98
N TRP A 380 7.43 -1.12 -28.01
CA TRP A 380 7.83 -0.60 -29.32
C TRP A 380 8.93 -1.41 -30.03
N CYS A 381 9.07 -2.69 -29.71
CA CYS A 381 9.93 -3.62 -30.43
C CYS A 381 9.49 -3.86 -31.88
N ASN A 382 10.40 -4.40 -32.69
CA ASN A 382 10.17 -4.79 -34.08
C ASN A 382 10.00 -3.62 -35.07
N HIS A 383 10.60 -2.48 -34.77
CA HIS A 383 10.71 -1.40 -35.75
C HIS A 383 11.83 -1.65 -36.75
N SER A 384 11.60 -1.21 -37.99
CA SER A 384 12.58 -1.39 -39.09
C SER A 384 13.82 -0.46 -38.99
N SER A 385 13.72 0.60 -38.21
CA SER A 385 14.78 1.58 -38.03
C SER A 385 14.61 2.37 -36.73
N ALA A 386 15.70 3.01 -36.28
CA ALA A 386 15.68 3.92 -35.13
C ALA A 386 14.67 5.07 -35.31
N ASP A 387 14.55 5.62 -36.53
CA ASP A 387 13.62 6.69 -36.83
C ASP A 387 12.16 6.25 -36.67
N ALA A 388 11.82 5.05 -37.15
CA ALA A 388 10.49 4.46 -37.00
C ALA A 388 10.14 4.24 -35.52
N TRP A 389 11.10 3.74 -34.74
CA TRP A 389 10.94 3.56 -33.29
C TRP A 389 10.76 4.92 -32.59
N GLN A 390 11.59 5.91 -32.92
CA GLN A 390 11.47 7.26 -32.34
C GLN A 390 10.15 7.91 -32.68
N TRP A 391 9.68 7.81 -33.92
CA TRP A 391 8.39 8.32 -34.32
C TRP A 391 7.24 7.70 -33.50
N PHE A 392 7.30 6.40 -33.29
CA PHE A 392 6.30 5.67 -32.50
C PHE A 392 6.35 6.07 -31.03
N ALA A 393 7.56 6.11 -30.45
CA ALA A 393 7.78 6.50 -29.06
C ALA A 393 7.32 7.93 -28.76
N ALA A 394 7.60 8.88 -29.67
CA ALA A 394 7.14 10.26 -29.57
C ALA A 394 5.61 10.33 -29.49
N ARG A 395 4.93 9.58 -30.34
CA ARG A 395 3.48 9.52 -30.38
C ARG A 395 2.88 8.94 -29.11
N GLU A 396 3.40 7.83 -28.65
CA GLU A 396 2.91 7.13 -27.44
C GLU A 396 3.15 7.95 -26.16
N LEU A 397 4.22 8.73 -26.13
CA LEU A 397 4.55 9.61 -24.99
C LEU A 397 3.99 11.03 -25.11
N TYR A 398 3.29 11.35 -26.21
CA TYR A 398 2.80 12.70 -26.51
C TYR A 398 3.91 13.77 -26.51
N LEU A 399 5.10 13.40 -27.01
CA LEU A 399 6.25 14.27 -27.13
C LEU A 399 6.42 14.76 -28.58
N THR A 400 7.02 15.94 -28.75
CA THR A 400 7.51 16.33 -30.06
C THR A 400 8.74 15.51 -30.43
N PRO A 401 9.04 15.30 -31.73
CA PRO A 401 10.27 14.60 -32.14
C PRO A 401 11.54 15.23 -31.55
N GLN A 402 11.63 16.55 -31.51
CA GLN A 402 12.80 17.25 -30.94
C GLN A 402 12.93 17.02 -29.44
N GLU A 403 11.79 16.99 -28.73
CA GLU A 403 11.82 16.71 -27.29
C GLU A 403 12.21 15.27 -26.99
N LEU A 404 11.70 14.30 -27.77
CA LEU A 404 12.13 12.91 -27.64
C LEU A 404 13.63 12.76 -27.94
N GLU A 405 14.13 13.36 -29.02
CA GLU A 405 15.54 13.32 -29.38
C GLU A 405 16.44 13.85 -28.26
N ARG A 406 16.11 14.99 -27.70
CA ARG A 406 16.82 15.57 -26.55
C ARG A 406 16.84 14.61 -25.33
N ARG A 407 15.72 13.93 -25.05
CA ARG A 407 15.62 12.97 -23.94
C ARG A 407 16.45 11.71 -24.21
N LEU A 408 16.42 11.19 -25.42
CA LEU A 408 17.23 10.05 -25.83
C LEU A 408 18.72 10.37 -25.75
N GLU A 409 19.12 11.58 -26.14
CA GLU A 409 20.49 12.05 -26.00
C GLU A 409 20.93 12.13 -24.54
N GLN A 410 20.08 12.68 -23.68
CA GLN A 410 20.29 12.70 -22.21
C GLN A 410 20.42 11.30 -21.63
N LEU A 411 19.52 10.38 -21.97
CA LEU A 411 19.57 8.98 -21.51
C LEU A 411 20.78 8.24 -22.07
N SER A 412 21.20 8.53 -23.29
CA SER A 412 22.43 7.97 -23.88
C SER A 412 23.67 8.31 -23.05
N VAL A 413 23.77 9.55 -22.58
CA VAL A 413 24.86 10.01 -21.72
C VAL A 413 24.76 9.39 -20.31
N LEU A 414 23.55 9.33 -19.74
CA LEU A 414 23.35 8.90 -18.35
C LEU A 414 23.33 7.36 -18.18
N ARG A 415 22.84 6.63 -19.18
CA ARG A 415 22.52 5.20 -19.08
C ARG A 415 23.06 4.36 -20.24
N GLY A 416 23.83 4.91 -21.14
CA GLY A 416 24.39 4.18 -22.26
C GLY A 416 23.34 3.64 -23.25
N LEU A 417 22.32 4.42 -23.57
CA LEU A 417 21.26 4.03 -24.50
C LEU A 417 21.78 3.90 -25.94
N ARG A 418 21.40 2.84 -26.63
CA ARG A 418 21.75 2.63 -28.04
C ARG A 418 20.64 1.89 -28.80
N TRP A 419 20.65 2.02 -30.13
CA TRP A 419 19.82 1.23 -31.02
C TRP A 419 20.36 -0.20 -31.20
N ASP A 420 19.51 -1.21 -30.99
CA ASP A 420 19.84 -2.60 -31.31
C ASP A 420 19.16 -3.02 -32.62
N ASN A 421 19.97 -3.16 -33.66
CA ASN A 421 19.51 -3.58 -34.99
C ASN A 421 18.90 -4.98 -35.02
N ARG A 422 19.24 -5.85 -34.06
CA ARG A 422 18.72 -7.22 -34.02
C ARG A 422 17.30 -7.28 -33.42
N GLN A 423 17.09 -6.45 -32.44
CA GLN A 423 15.79 -6.39 -31.75
C GLN A 423 14.87 -5.34 -32.36
N GLY A 424 15.38 -4.42 -33.17
CA GLY A 424 14.59 -3.33 -33.73
C GLY A 424 14.07 -2.36 -32.66
N THR A 425 14.84 -2.13 -31.58
CA THR A 425 14.46 -1.28 -30.45
C THR A 425 15.66 -0.59 -29.83
N MET A 426 15.40 0.39 -28.96
CA MET A 426 16.42 0.97 -28.09
C MET A 426 16.72 0.04 -26.92
N VAL A 427 17.98 -0.03 -26.51
CA VAL A 427 18.42 -0.83 -25.36
C VAL A 427 19.44 -0.06 -24.54
N PHE A 428 19.44 -0.29 -23.23
CA PHE A 428 20.53 0.20 -22.37
C PHE A 428 21.74 -0.72 -22.47
N THR A 429 22.92 -0.11 -22.52
CA THR A 429 24.19 -0.87 -22.39
C THR A 429 24.46 -1.01 -20.90
N SER A 430 24.41 -2.24 -20.41
CA SER A 430 24.86 -2.61 -19.07
C SER A 430 26.32 -2.28 -18.84
#